data_370ba00320187c6858116235ff8c3e22
#
_entry.id   370ba00320187c6858116235ff8c3e22
#
_cell.length_a   1.000
_cell.length_b   1.000
_cell.length_c   1.000
_cell.angle_alpha   90.00
_cell.angle_beta   90.00
_cell.angle_gamma   90.00
#
_symmetry.space_group_name_H-M   'P 1'
#
loop_
_entity.id
_entity.type
_entity.pdbx_description
1 polymer ?
#
loop_
_entity_poly.entity_id
_entity_poly.type
_entity_poly.pdbx_seq_one_letter_code
_entity_poly.pdbx_strand_id
1 'polypeptide(L)'
;MFQPRSIQSSMSLRDKIVSMDYVLILSILLLGIISMFAMYSTDGGKFDYHTKSHILRFGIFFVMFLIISLFQIRFWYQTSTLLYLSFFILLLGVKYFGLTSSGSQRWLNFYFMNLQPSELMKIGLIIFLAKYYHRISTQDVNRIKFLFLPIVALVAPVLLVVAQPDLGTSILIALGGVTVSWLAGVRVKFFAYASILFISLTPIAIAFLKPYQKSRILTFLNPDRDPLGAGYQIIQSKIAIGSGGLFGKGFLNGSQSYLDYLPEKHT
;
A
#
# COMPACT_ATOMS: atom_id res chain seq x y z
N MET A 1 25.92 -13.23 -23.66
CA MET A 1 25.44 -14.27 -22.73
C MET A 1 26.00 -13.91 -21.36
N PHE A 2 25.25 -13.11 -20.56
CA PHE A 2 25.70 -12.75 -19.22
C PHE A 2 25.47 -13.96 -18.32
N GLN A 3 26.54 -14.61 -17.91
CA GLN A 3 26.48 -15.53 -16.77
C GLN A 3 26.06 -14.70 -15.54
N PRO A 4 25.01 -15.08 -14.83
CA PRO A 4 24.73 -14.46 -13.54
C PRO A 4 25.96 -14.70 -12.67
N ARG A 5 26.65 -13.61 -12.28
CA ARG A 5 27.68 -13.68 -11.26
C ARG A 5 27.10 -14.50 -10.12
N SER A 6 27.77 -15.56 -9.79
CA SER A 6 27.40 -16.47 -8.72
C SER A 6 27.16 -15.67 -7.43
N ILE A 7 25.88 -15.41 -7.11
CA ILE A 7 25.48 -15.04 -5.77
C ILE A 7 25.58 -16.35 -4.97
N GLN A 8 26.79 -16.87 -4.87
CA GLN A 8 27.15 -18.05 -4.16
C GLN A 8 28.07 -17.67 -3.00
N SER A 9 27.46 -17.30 -1.91
CA SER A 9 27.89 -17.76 -0.60
C SER A 9 26.62 -17.89 0.22
N SER A 10 26.30 -19.10 0.60
CA SER A 10 25.31 -19.34 1.64
C SER A 10 25.88 -18.76 2.92
N MET A 11 25.58 -17.49 3.19
CA MET A 11 25.96 -16.87 4.46
C MET A 11 25.39 -17.72 5.59
N SER A 12 26.21 -17.98 6.60
CA SER A 12 25.73 -18.68 7.81
C SER A 12 24.65 -17.81 8.49
N LEU A 13 23.81 -18.40 9.31
CA LEU A 13 22.80 -17.64 10.08
C LEU A 13 23.45 -16.55 10.93
N ARG A 14 24.61 -16.84 11.51
CA ARG A 14 25.39 -15.87 12.29
C ARG A 14 25.81 -14.66 11.42
N ASP A 15 26.33 -14.92 10.23
CA ASP A 15 26.78 -13.86 9.34
C ASP A 15 25.60 -12.99 8.86
N LYS A 16 24.45 -13.59 8.64
CA LYS A 16 23.22 -12.85 8.28
C LYS A 16 22.76 -11.94 9.41
N ILE A 17 22.77 -12.43 10.64
CA ILE A 17 22.39 -11.63 11.81
C ILE A 17 23.38 -10.48 11.99
N VAL A 18 24.68 -10.75 11.93
CA VAL A 18 25.71 -9.71 12.08
C VAL A 18 25.66 -8.64 10.98
N SER A 19 25.24 -9.01 9.77
CA SER A 19 25.11 -8.10 8.62
C SER A 19 23.78 -7.34 8.55
N MET A 20 22.87 -7.52 9.53
CA MET A 20 21.64 -6.73 9.60
C MET A 20 21.92 -5.25 9.88
N ASP A 21 21.10 -4.39 9.29
CA ASP A 21 21.10 -2.97 9.62
C ASP A 21 20.39 -2.72 10.96
N TYR A 22 21.17 -2.69 12.03
CA TYR A 22 20.65 -2.47 13.39
C TYR A 22 20.06 -1.06 13.57
N VAL A 23 20.53 -0.06 12.80
CA VAL A 23 19.97 1.29 12.84
C VAL A 23 18.54 1.28 12.31
N LEU A 24 18.31 0.57 11.21
CA LEU A 24 16.96 0.38 10.65
C LEU A 24 16.05 -0.38 11.64
N ILE A 25 16.55 -1.48 12.21
CA ILE A 25 15.78 -2.29 13.17
C ILE A 25 15.38 -1.46 14.39
N LEU A 26 16.34 -0.71 14.96
CA LEU A 26 16.10 0.17 16.10
C LEU A 26 15.11 1.29 15.76
N SER A 27 15.24 1.89 14.57
CA SER A 27 14.31 2.93 14.10
C SER A 27 12.88 2.43 13.99
N ILE A 28 12.69 1.22 13.44
CA ILE A 28 11.36 0.59 13.35
C ILE A 28 10.80 0.32 14.75
N LEU A 29 11.62 -0.18 15.67
CA LEU A 29 11.23 -0.46 17.04
C LEU A 29 10.84 0.82 17.78
N LEU A 30 11.60 1.89 17.65
CA LEU A 30 11.29 3.20 18.24
C LEU A 30 9.99 3.77 17.68
N LEU A 31 9.78 3.71 16.37
CA LEU A 31 8.51 4.12 15.74
C LEU A 31 7.35 3.28 16.26
N GLY A 32 7.54 1.98 16.44
CA GLY A 32 6.54 1.09 17.04
C GLY A 32 6.18 1.51 18.48
N ILE A 33 7.17 1.83 19.31
CA ILE A 33 6.94 2.31 20.68
C ILE A 33 6.17 3.64 20.66
N ILE A 34 6.58 4.59 19.81
CA ILE A 34 5.90 5.88 19.67
C ILE A 34 4.44 5.67 19.25
N SER A 35 4.19 4.77 18.29
CA SER A 35 2.84 4.46 17.83
C SER A 35 1.98 3.81 18.92
N MET A 36 2.57 2.98 19.79
CA MET A 36 1.85 2.41 20.96
C MET A 36 1.42 3.51 21.93
N PHE A 37 2.29 4.48 22.23
CA PHE A 37 1.93 5.63 23.07
C PHE A 37 0.83 6.49 22.41
N ALA A 38 0.92 6.71 21.10
CA ALA A 38 -0.11 7.44 20.35
C ALA A 38 -1.48 6.73 20.44
N MET A 39 -1.51 5.42 20.21
CA MET A 39 -2.74 4.61 20.33
C MET A 39 -3.31 4.64 21.75
N TYR A 40 -2.47 4.50 22.78
CA TYR A 40 -2.88 4.60 24.16
C TYR A 40 -3.45 5.99 24.48
N SER A 41 -2.87 7.05 23.93
CA SER A 41 -3.38 8.42 24.07
C SER A 41 -4.75 8.60 23.41
N THR A 42 -4.98 8.01 22.24
CA THR A 42 -6.27 8.08 21.53
C THR A 42 -7.36 7.26 22.20
N ASP A 43 -7.02 6.17 22.90
CA ASP A 43 -7.92 5.37 23.73
C ASP A 43 -8.20 6.01 25.12
N GLY A 44 -7.78 7.27 25.31
CA GLY A 44 -8.05 8.02 26.56
C GLY A 44 -7.26 7.54 27.77
N GLY A 45 -6.05 7.01 27.57
CA GLY A 45 -5.19 6.52 28.66
C GLY A 45 -5.60 5.16 29.20
N LYS A 46 -6.37 4.38 28.43
CA LYS A 46 -6.78 3.02 28.80
C LYS A 46 -6.22 2.00 27.82
N PHE A 47 -5.89 0.80 28.31
CA PHE A 47 -5.56 -0.33 27.44
C PHE A 47 -6.84 -0.95 26.87
N ASP A 48 -7.45 -0.26 25.92
CA ASP A 48 -8.65 -0.73 25.24
C ASP A 48 -8.31 -1.66 24.06
N TYR A 49 -9.33 -2.12 23.34
CA TYR A 49 -9.22 -3.06 22.23
C TYR A 49 -8.21 -2.60 21.18
N HIS A 50 -8.23 -1.33 20.79
CA HIS A 50 -7.37 -0.79 19.74
C HIS A 50 -5.90 -0.80 20.15
N THR A 51 -5.57 -0.31 21.35
CA THR A 51 -4.21 -0.31 21.89
C THR A 51 -3.67 -1.74 22.04
N LYS A 52 -4.42 -2.66 22.62
CA LYS A 52 -4.02 -4.08 22.77
C LYS A 52 -3.80 -4.75 21.42
N SER A 53 -4.72 -4.56 20.49
CA SER A 53 -4.64 -5.11 19.13
C SER A 53 -3.45 -4.57 18.36
N HIS A 54 -3.13 -3.27 18.51
CA HIS A 54 -1.97 -2.64 17.88
C HIS A 54 -0.66 -3.23 18.42
N ILE A 55 -0.51 -3.33 19.73
CA ILE A 55 0.68 -3.93 20.37
C ILE A 55 0.90 -5.35 19.89
N LEU A 56 -0.15 -6.17 19.90
CA LEU A 56 -0.07 -7.56 19.45
C LEU A 56 0.34 -7.66 17.96
N ARG A 57 -0.32 -6.88 17.10
CA ARG A 57 -0.02 -6.86 15.66
C ARG A 57 1.41 -6.37 15.40
N PHE A 58 1.83 -5.30 16.07
CA PHE A 58 3.20 -4.81 15.92
C PHE A 58 4.22 -5.89 16.31
N GLY A 59 4.02 -6.56 17.46
CA GLY A 59 4.91 -7.64 17.90
C GLY A 59 5.00 -8.78 16.88
N ILE A 60 3.85 -9.25 16.37
CA ILE A 60 3.79 -10.32 15.36
C ILE A 60 4.50 -9.90 14.07
N PHE A 61 4.19 -8.71 13.55
CA PHE A 61 4.78 -8.23 12.29
C PHE A 61 6.25 -7.87 12.43
N PHE A 62 6.68 -7.41 13.60
CA PHE A 62 8.10 -7.16 13.87
C PHE A 62 8.92 -8.48 13.87
N VAL A 63 8.40 -9.53 14.51
CA VAL A 63 9.03 -10.85 14.45
C VAL A 63 9.04 -11.39 13.02
N MET A 64 7.92 -11.25 12.29
CA MET A 64 7.84 -11.64 10.89
C MET A 64 8.84 -10.87 10.01
N PHE A 65 9.03 -9.56 10.25
CA PHE A 65 10.04 -8.75 9.58
C PHE A 65 11.45 -9.32 9.79
N LEU A 66 11.81 -9.65 11.04
CA LEU A 66 13.11 -10.25 11.34
C LEU A 66 13.29 -11.61 10.64
N ILE A 67 12.28 -12.46 10.63
CA ILE A 67 12.32 -13.75 9.92
C ILE A 67 12.49 -13.53 8.42
N ILE A 68 11.71 -12.64 7.82
CA ILE A 68 11.74 -12.33 6.38
C ILE A 68 13.12 -11.79 5.97
N SER A 69 13.77 -10.99 6.82
CA SER A 69 15.09 -10.42 6.55
C SER A 69 16.20 -11.47 6.43
N LEU A 70 15.99 -12.66 6.99
CA LEU A 70 16.94 -13.79 6.90
C LEU A 70 16.86 -14.54 5.56
N PHE A 71 15.78 -14.35 4.79
CA PHE A 71 15.64 -15.01 3.49
C PHE A 71 16.61 -14.43 2.47
N GLN A 72 17.23 -15.30 1.68
CA GLN A 72 18.13 -14.90 0.60
C GLN A 72 17.34 -14.25 -0.54
N ILE A 73 17.95 -13.26 -1.22
CA ILE A 73 17.33 -12.60 -2.39
C ILE A 73 16.98 -13.61 -3.49
N ARG A 74 17.74 -14.71 -3.58
CA ARG A 74 17.47 -15.81 -4.51
C ARG A 74 16.10 -16.45 -4.27
N PHE A 75 15.66 -16.58 -3.01
CA PHE A 75 14.33 -17.08 -2.69
C PHE A 75 13.24 -16.19 -3.29
N TRP A 76 13.33 -14.88 -3.08
CA TRP A 76 12.39 -13.91 -3.62
C TRP A 76 12.38 -13.89 -5.15
N TYR A 77 13.57 -14.01 -5.76
CA TYR A 77 13.70 -14.11 -7.20
C TYR A 77 13.02 -15.37 -7.76
N GLN A 78 13.19 -16.52 -7.13
CA GLN A 78 12.59 -17.78 -7.58
C GLN A 78 11.07 -17.79 -7.41
N THR A 79 10.56 -17.30 -6.27
CA THR A 79 9.15 -17.34 -5.91
C THR A 79 8.32 -16.17 -6.46
N SER A 80 8.95 -15.14 -7.01
CA SER A 80 8.30 -13.90 -7.45
C SER A 80 7.08 -14.10 -8.37
N THR A 81 7.18 -14.99 -9.36
CA THR A 81 6.07 -15.26 -10.29
C THR A 81 4.92 -15.96 -9.57
N LEU A 82 5.24 -16.91 -8.69
CA LEU A 82 4.24 -17.61 -7.88
C LEU A 82 3.53 -16.63 -6.93
N LEU A 83 4.29 -15.76 -6.25
CA LEU A 83 3.73 -14.73 -5.36
C LEU A 83 2.80 -13.78 -6.12
N TYR A 84 3.24 -13.26 -7.28
CA TYR A 84 2.40 -12.41 -8.12
C TYR A 84 1.09 -13.09 -8.49
N LEU A 85 1.15 -14.32 -9.00
CA LEU A 85 -0.05 -15.06 -9.41
C LEU A 85 -0.96 -15.38 -8.22
N SER A 86 -0.39 -15.80 -7.09
CA SER A 86 -1.16 -16.08 -5.87
C SER A 86 -1.89 -14.82 -5.38
N PHE A 87 -1.21 -13.68 -5.32
CA PHE A 87 -1.82 -12.42 -4.88
C PHE A 87 -2.84 -11.90 -5.89
N PHE A 88 -2.60 -12.13 -7.19
CA PHE A 88 -3.56 -11.79 -8.24
C PHE A 88 -4.83 -12.64 -8.15
N ILE A 89 -4.71 -13.94 -7.88
CA ILE A 89 -5.85 -14.84 -7.64
C ILE A 89 -6.63 -14.41 -6.39
N LEU A 90 -5.94 -14.07 -5.29
CA LEU A 90 -6.60 -13.53 -4.10
C LEU A 90 -7.34 -12.22 -4.40
N LEU A 91 -6.75 -11.35 -5.23
CA LEU A 91 -7.40 -10.10 -5.66
C LEU A 91 -8.66 -10.35 -6.49
N LEU A 92 -8.64 -11.35 -7.38
CA LEU A 92 -9.84 -11.81 -8.10
C LEU A 92 -10.88 -12.39 -7.13
N GLY A 93 -10.44 -13.14 -6.12
CA GLY A 93 -11.30 -13.74 -5.10
C GLY A 93 -12.10 -12.71 -4.30
N VAL A 94 -11.59 -11.50 -4.12
CA VAL A 94 -12.32 -10.40 -3.44
C VAL A 94 -13.65 -10.10 -4.11
N LYS A 95 -13.71 -10.19 -5.44
CA LYS A 95 -14.96 -9.92 -6.21
C LYS A 95 -16.08 -10.89 -5.83
N TYR A 96 -15.74 -12.13 -5.46
CA TYR A 96 -16.72 -13.19 -5.18
C TYR A 96 -16.94 -13.43 -3.68
N PHE A 97 -15.90 -13.28 -2.87
CA PHE A 97 -15.87 -13.65 -1.46
C PHE A 97 -15.58 -12.47 -0.53
N GLY A 98 -15.42 -11.26 -1.08
CA GLY A 98 -15.04 -10.09 -0.29
C GLY A 98 -16.17 -9.58 0.59
N LEU A 99 -15.79 -9.11 1.80
CA LEU A 99 -16.68 -8.40 2.69
C LEU A 99 -16.94 -6.98 2.18
N THR A 100 -18.20 -6.56 2.19
CA THR A 100 -18.59 -5.18 1.90
C THR A 100 -18.45 -4.34 3.16
N SER A 101 -17.56 -3.36 3.12
CA SER A 101 -17.39 -2.36 4.19
C SER A 101 -17.46 -0.96 3.58
N SER A 102 -18.29 -0.09 4.16
CA SER A 102 -18.46 1.31 3.70
C SER A 102 -18.70 1.47 2.19
N GLY A 103 -19.47 0.55 1.60
CA GLY A 103 -19.84 0.57 0.17
C GLY A 103 -18.75 0.08 -0.79
N SER A 104 -17.69 -0.54 -0.30
CA SER A 104 -16.64 -1.16 -1.10
C SER A 104 -16.30 -2.56 -0.61
N GLN A 105 -15.97 -3.45 -1.56
CA GLN A 105 -15.65 -4.84 -1.29
C GLN A 105 -14.14 -5.02 -1.50
N ARG A 106 -13.36 -5.05 -0.39
CA ARG A 106 -11.89 -5.00 -0.44
C ARG A 106 -11.22 -6.05 0.43
N TRP A 107 -11.95 -6.63 1.40
CA TRP A 107 -11.40 -7.47 2.46
C TRP A 107 -11.84 -8.91 2.30
N LEU A 108 -10.91 -9.85 2.49
CA LEU A 108 -11.20 -11.26 2.67
C LEU A 108 -11.13 -11.59 4.16
N ASN A 109 -12.17 -12.26 4.66
CA ASN A 109 -12.18 -12.74 6.05
C ASN A 109 -11.51 -14.13 6.11
N PHE A 110 -10.41 -14.21 6.84
CA PHE A 110 -9.72 -15.46 7.15
C PHE A 110 -9.92 -15.79 8.65
N TYR A 111 -11.16 -15.90 9.10
CA TYR A 111 -11.58 -16.30 10.43
C TYR A 111 -10.93 -15.53 11.60
N PHE A 112 -9.61 -15.35 11.61
CA PHE A 112 -8.83 -14.68 12.66
C PHE A 112 -8.29 -13.31 12.24
N MET A 113 -8.36 -12.98 10.94
CA MET A 113 -7.91 -11.68 10.43
C MET A 113 -8.59 -11.31 9.13
N ASN A 114 -8.81 -10.03 8.92
CA ASN A 114 -9.22 -9.50 7.64
C ASN A 114 -7.96 -9.18 6.81
N LEU A 115 -7.86 -9.77 5.64
CA LEU A 115 -6.77 -9.55 4.70
C LEU A 115 -7.25 -8.69 3.54
N GLN A 116 -6.47 -7.68 3.19
CA GLN A 116 -6.67 -6.88 1.97
C GLN A 116 -5.69 -7.34 0.89
N PRO A 117 -6.12 -8.11 -0.13
CA PRO A 117 -5.22 -8.68 -1.13
C PRO A 117 -4.46 -7.63 -1.96
N SER A 118 -5.01 -6.44 -2.14
CA SER A 118 -4.33 -5.35 -2.83
C SER A 118 -3.06 -4.87 -2.13
N GLU A 119 -2.96 -5.03 -0.80
CA GLU A 119 -1.74 -4.74 -0.04
C GLU A 119 -0.61 -5.71 -0.41
N LEU A 120 -0.92 -7.00 -0.49
CA LEU A 120 0.02 -8.03 -0.92
C LEU A 120 0.38 -7.87 -2.39
N MET A 121 -0.58 -7.46 -3.24
CA MET A 121 -0.38 -7.26 -4.67
C MET A 121 0.67 -6.20 -4.98
N LYS A 122 0.78 -5.13 -4.17
CA LYS A 122 1.84 -4.11 -4.30
C LYS A 122 3.22 -4.75 -4.23
N ILE A 123 3.44 -5.60 -3.23
CA ILE A 123 4.71 -6.30 -3.03
C ILE A 123 4.96 -7.32 -4.16
N GLY A 124 3.95 -8.13 -4.48
CA GLY A 124 4.03 -9.15 -5.52
C GLY A 124 4.38 -8.57 -6.89
N LEU A 125 3.76 -7.45 -7.26
CA LEU A 125 4.04 -6.75 -8.51
C LEU A 125 5.48 -6.23 -8.58
N ILE A 126 5.96 -5.58 -7.52
CA ILE A 126 7.33 -5.03 -7.47
C ILE A 126 8.36 -6.14 -7.65
N ILE A 127 8.22 -7.25 -6.90
CA ILE A 127 9.15 -8.38 -6.97
C ILE A 127 9.08 -9.06 -8.34
N PHE A 128 7.89 -9.18 -8.93
CA PHE A 128 7.70 -9.75 -10.26
C PHE A 128 8.35 -8.91 -11.34
N LEU A 129 8.11 -7.60 -11.34
CA LEU A 129 8.70 -6.67 -12.31
C LEU A 129 10.22 -6.60 -12.16
N ALA A 130 10.74 -6.58 -10.93
CA ALA A 130 12.17 -6.61 -10.68
C ALA A 130 12.84 -7.86 -11.28
N LYS A 131 12.23 -9.05 -11.09
CA LYS A 131 12.71 -10.28 -11.75
C LYS A 131 12.63 -10.21 -13.27
N TYR A 132 11.53 -9.68 -13.78
CA TYR A 132 11.33 -9.59 -15.23
C TYR A 132 12.41 -8.72 -15.87
N TYR A 133 12.62 -7.50 -15.37
CA TYR A 133 13.62 -6.58 -15.90
C TYR A 133 15.05 -7.06 -15.66
N HIS A 134 15.32 -7.78 -14.59
CA HIS A 134 16.64 -8.39 -14.35
C HIS A 134 17.06 -9.38 -15.45
N ARG A 135 16.11 -9.99 -16.15
CA ARG A 135 16.36 -10.95 -17.26
C ARG A 135 16.55 -10.30 -18.62
N ILE A 136 16.20 -9.03 -18.76
CA ILE A 136 16.22 -8.32 -20.03
C ILE A 136 17.51 -7.49 -20.11
N SER A 137 18.13 -7.47 -21.28
CA SER A 137 19.27 -6.57 -21.50
C SER A 137 18.80 -5.11 -21.52
N THR A 138 19.65 -4.20 -21.05
CA THR A 138 19.36 -2.75 -21.04
C THR A 138 19.06 -2.19 -22.43
N GLN A 139 19.58 -2.82 -23.49
CA GLN A 139 19.32 -2.45 -24.88
C GLN A 139 17.90 -2.81 -25.33
N ASP A 140 17.34 -3.92 -24.78
CA ASP A 140 16.05 -4.46 -25.18
C ASP A 140 14.88 -3.93 -24.35
N VAL A 141 15.13 -3.35 -23.17
CA VAL A 141 14.08 -2.85 -22.24
C VAL A 141 13.08 -1.92 -22.93
N ASN A 142 13.55 -1.17 -23.95
CA ASN A 142 12.72 -0.18 -24.64
C ASN A 142 12.03 -0.71 -25.91
N ARG A 143 12.16 -1.99 -26.23
CA ARG A 143 11.42 -2.60 -27.35
C ARG A 143 10.00 -2.93 -26.91
N ILE A 144 9.02 -2.58 -27.72
CA ILE A 144 7.59 -2.71 -27.41
C ILE A 144 7.20 -4.14 -26.98
N LYS A 145 7.77 -5.15 -27.60
CA LYS A 145 7.50 -6.55 -27.24
C LYS A 145 7.87 -6.89 -25.80
N PHE A 146 8.91 -6.25 -25.23
CA PHE A 146 9.34 -6.47 -23.86
C PHE A 146 8.61 -5.55 -22.86
N LEU A 147 7.94 -4.50 -23.33
CA LEU A 147 7.09 -3.64 -22.51
C LEU A 147 5.68 -4.23 -22.33
N PHE A 148 5.24 -5.08 -23.23
CA PHE A 148 3.87 -5.63 -23.21
C PHE A 148 3.56 -6.37 -21.90
N LEU A 149 4.40 -7.32 -21.49
CA LEU A 149 4.15 -8.11 -20.28
C LEU A 149 4.17 -7.27 -18.99
N PRO A 150 5.14 -6.36 -18.75
CA PRO A 150 5.08 -5.43 -17.62
C PRO A 150 3.84 -4.56 -17.59
N ILE A 151 3.40 -4.05 -18.75
CA ILE A 151 2.20 -3.23 -18.85
C ILE A 151 0.96 -4.06 -18.45
N VAL A 152 0.80 -5.25 -18.99
CA VAL A 152 -0.32 -6.13 -18.63
C VAL A 152 -0.27 -6.50 -17.15
N ALA A 153 0.91 -6.86 -16.63
CA ALA A 153 1.09 -7.21 -15.22
C ALA A 153 0.80 -6.04 -14.28
N LEU A 154 1.00 -4.80 -14.71
CA LEU A 154 0.67 -3.59 -13.97
C LEU A 154 -0.81 -3.23 -14.09
N VAL A 155 -1.31 -3.17 -15.31
CA VAL A 155 -2.67 -2.67 -15.59
C VAL A 155 -3.75 -3.61 -15.08
N ALA A 156 -3.55 -4.93 -15.18
CA ALA A 156 -4.56 -5.90 -14.74
C ALA A 156 -4.93 -5.77 -13.25
N PRO A 157 -4.00 -5.78 -12.27
CA PRO A 157 -4.35 -5.57 -10.87
C PRO A 157 -4.87 -4.16 -10.60
N VAL A 158 -4.35 -3.12 -11.27
CA VAL A 158 -4.86 -1.74 -11.13
C VAL A 158 -6.34 -1.66 -11.50
N LEU A 159 -6.73 -2.21 -12.65
CA LEU A 159 -8.14 -2.22 -13.07
C LEU A 159 -9.04 -3.00 -12.11
N LEU A 160 -8.56 -4.13 -11.57
CA LEU A 160 -9.32 -4.89 -10.58
C LEU A 160 -9.55 -4.08 -9.30
N VAL A 161 -8.53 -3.35 -8.81
CA VAL A 161 -8.63 -2.53 -7.60
C VAL A 161 -9.51 -1.29 -7.84
N VAL A 162 -9.43 -0.67 -9.00
CA VAL A 162 -10.36 0.41 -9.41
C VAL A 162 -11.81 -0.09 -9.41
N ALA A 163 -12.05 -1.31 -9.89
CA ALA A 163 -13.39 -1.92 -9.87
C ALA A 163 -13.91 -2.21 -8.45
N GLN A 164 -13.01 -2.25 -7.43
CA GLN A 164 -13.33 -2.39 -6.00
C GLN A 164 -13.54 -1.03 -5.30
N PRO A 165 -13.86 0.05 -5.98
CA PRO A 165 -13.78 1.49 -5.67
C PRO A 165 -12.66 1.88 -4.70
N ASP A 166 -11.42 1.44 -4.99
CA ASP A 166 -10.22 1.77 -4.19
C ASP A 166 -9.17 2.51 -5.04
N LEU A 167 -9.44 3.79 -5.29
CA LEU A 167 -8.56 4.63 -6.10
C LEU A 167 -7.19 4.84 -5.43
N GLY A 168 -7.15 5.01 -4.10
CA GLY A 168 -5.91 5.24 -3.38
C GLY A 168 -4.92 4.09 -3.58
N THR A 169 -5.35 2.87 -3.31
CA THR A 169 -4.52 1.67 -3.46
C THR A 169 -4.17 1.40 -4.92
N SER A 170 -5.09 1.65 -5.87
CA SER A 170 -4.81 1.49 -7.30
C SER A 170 -3.70 2.43 -7.79
N ILE A 171 -3.68 3.68 -7.32
CA ILE A 171 -2.62 4.65 -7.60
C ILE A 171 -1.29 4.18 -7.01
N LEU A 172 -1.27 3.67 -5.77
CA LEU A 172 -0.05 3.17 -5.15
C LEU A 172 0.53 1.96 -5.90
N ILE A 173 -0.32 1.02 -6.37
CA ILE A 173 0.11 -0.11 -7.21
C ILE A 173 0.71 0.41 -8.52
N ALA A 174 0.02 1.38 -9.17
CA ALA A 174 0.47 1.96 -10.42
C ALA A 174 1.82 2.67 -10.26
N LEU A 175 1.97 3.51 -9.23
CA LEU A 175 3.22 4.22 -8.94
C LEU A 175 4.36 3.26 -8.65
N GLY A 176 4.14 2.20 -7.85
CA GLY A 176 5.15 1.18 -7.58
C GLY A 176 5.66 0.51 -8.85
N GLY A 177 4.76 0.07 -9.73
CA GLY A 177 5.14 -0.56 -11.00
C GLY A 177 5.81 0.40 -11.99
N VAL A 178 5.35 1.65 -12.07
CA VAL A 178 5.97 2.73 -12.86
C VAL A 178 7.38 3.01 -12.36
N THR A 179 7.57 3.13 -11.05
CA THR A 179 8.89 3.37 -10.44
C THR A 179 9.87 2.25 -10.76
N VAL A 180 9.48 0.98 -10.62
CA VAL A 180 10.35 -0.15 -10.97
C VAL A 180 10.70 -0.13 -12.46
N SER A 181 9.74 0.16 -13.33
CA SER A 181 9.98 0.25 -14.78
C SER A 181 10.92 1.40 -15.14
N TRP A 182 10.78 2.54 -14.46
CA TRP A 182 11.68 3.68 -14.65
C TRP A 182 13.11 3.37 -14.20
N LEU A 183 13.28 2.77 -13.03
CA LEU A 183 14.57 2.32 -12.51
C LEU A 183 15.23 1.25 -13.40
N ALA A 184 14.44 0.44 -14.09
CA ALA A 184 14.93 -0.53 -15.06
C ALA A 184 15.43 0.08 -16.38
N GLY A 185 15.25 1.39 -16.58
CA GLY A 185 15.74 2.12 -17.75
C GLY A 185 14.73 2.24 -18.90
N VAL A 186 13.44 2.09 -18.61
CA VAL A 186 12.38 2.40 -19.58
C VAL A 186 12.40 3.90 -19.89
N ARG A 187 12.40 4.26 -21.18
CA ARG A 187 12.50 5.66 -21.63
C ARG A 187 11.33 6.49 -21.15
N VAL A 188 11.63 7.69 -20.66
CA VAL A 188 10.65 8.66 -20.14
C VAL A 188 9.50 8.96 -21.12
N LYS A 189 9.76 8.89 -22.42
CA LYS A 189 8.73 9.09 -23.46
C LYS A 189 7.54 8.13 -23.34
N PHE A 190 7.74 6.88 -22.89
CA PHE A 190 6.63 5.94 -22.69
C PHE A 190 5.74 6.34 -21.53
N PHE A 191 6.34 6.87 -20.46
CA PHE A 191 5.57 7.41 -19.33
C PHE A 191 4.84 8.69 -19.73
N ALA A 192 5.47 9.56 -20.55
CA ALA A 192 4.80 10.74 -21.08
C ALA A 192 3.58 10.36 -21.95
N TYR A 193 3.72 9.39 -22.84
CA TYR A 193 2.57 8.90 -23.64
C TYR A 193 1.48 8.28 -22.76
N ALA A 194 1.85 7.49 -21.76
CA ALA A 194 0.89 6.91 -20.82
C ALA A 194 0.17 8.02 -20.01
N SER A 195 0.88 9.06 -19.58
CA SER A 195 0.29 10.20 -18.87
C SER A 195 -0.65 11.00 -19.76
N ILE A 196 -0.26 11.30 -21.01
CA ILE A 196 -1.13 12.00 -21.97
C ILE A 196 -2.40 11.17 -22.21
N LEU A 197 -2.27 9.86 -22.44
CA LEU A 197 -3.40 8.96 -22.60
C LEU A 197 -4.32 8.97 -21.37
N PHE A 198 -3.75 8.88 -20.17
CA PHE A 198 -4.51 8.91 -18.92
C PHE A 198 -5.27 10.24 -18.76
N ILE A 199 -4.60 11.36 -18.99
CA ILE A 199 -5.21 12.70 -18.89
C ILE A 199 -6.33 12.87 -19.93
N SER A 200 -6.12 12.41 -21.17
CA SER A 200 -7.14 12.50 -22.23
C SER A 200 -8.36 11.61 -21.98
N LEU A 201 -8.18 10.46 -21.30
CA LEU A 201 -9.27 9.57 -20.93
C LEU A 201 -10.01 9.99 -19.65
N THR A 202 -9.39 10.85 -18.81
CA THR A 202 -9.98 11.29 -17.53
C THR A 202 -11.36 11.95 -17.70
N PRO A 203 -11.62 12.90 -18.65
CA PRO A 203 -12.94 13.46 -18.85
C PRO A 203 -14.00 12.41 -19.19
N ILE A 204 -13.62 11.44 -20.02
CA ILE A 204 -14.49 10.34 -20.42
C ILE A 204 -14.82 9.48 -19.18
N ALA A 205 -13.79 9.13 -18.37
CA ALA A 205 -13.99 8.37 -17.14
C ALA A 205 -14.92 9.09 -16.15
N ILE A 206 -14.77 10.41 -16.00
CA ILE A 206 -15.63 11.24 -15.14
C ILE A 206 -17.10 11.24 -15.65
N ALA A 207 -17.32 11.21 -16.96
CA ALA A 207 -18.67 11.14 -17.52
C ALA A 207 -19.41 9.85 -17.13
N PHE A 208 -18.69 8.73 -17.03
CA PHE A 208 -19.24 7.41 -16.66
C PHE A 208 -19.31 7.15 -15.15
N LEU A 209 -18.85 8.06 -14.29
CA LEU A 209 -18.96 7.91 -12.84
C LEU A 209 -20.41 7.87 -12.38
N LYS A 210 -20.68 6.98 -11.43
CA LYS A 210 -21.98 6.92 -10.75
C LYS A 210 -22.22 8.20 -9.91
N PRO A 211 -23.47 8.60 -9.66
CA PRO A 211 -23.81 9.82 -8.91
C PRO A 211 -23.08 9.91 -7.56
N TYR A 212 -22.99 8.83 -6.81
CA TYR A 212 -22.30 8.81 -5.51
C TYR A 212 -20.78 9.03 -5.61
N GLN A 213 -20.15 8.58 -6.73
CA GLN A 213 -18.71 8.80 -6.97
C GLN A 213 -18.45 10.27 -7.33
N LYS A 214 -19.31 10.86 -8.15
CA LYS A 214 -19.26 12.29 -8.47
C LYS A 214 -19.46 13.14 -7.20
N SER A 215 -20.43 12.78 -6.35
CA SER A 215 -20.66 13.44 -5.07
C SER A 215 -19.40 13.40 -4.19
N ARG A 216 -18.73 12.25 -4.06
CA ARG A 216 -17.49 12.14 -3.28
C ARG A 216 -16.39 13.08 -3.78
N ILE A 217 -16.18 13.17 -5.11
CA ILE A 217 -15.20 14.10 -5.69
C ILE A 217 -15.58 15.55 -5.38
N LEU A 218 -16.83 15.92 -5.56
CA LEU A 218 -17.30 17.28 -5.29
C LEU A 218 -17.21 17.65 -3.81
N THR A 219 -17.56 16.72 -2.91
CA THR A 219 -17.43 16.92 -1.45
C THR A 219 -15.95 17.02 -1.03
N PHE A 220 -15.06 16.26 -1.66
CA PHE A 220 -13.62 16.39 -1.41
C PHE A 220 -13.07 17.76 -1.82
N LEU A 221 -13.50 18.28 -2.98
CA LEU A 221 -13.09 19.59 -3.47
C LEU A 221 -13.72 20.75 -2.67
N ASN A 222 -14.95 20.58 -2.23
CA ASN A 222 -15.68 21.57 -1.44
C ASN A 222 -16.51 20.89 -0.35
N PRO A 223 -15.91 20.63 0.83
CA PRO A 223 -16.59 19.98 1.95
C PRO A 223 -17.76 20.77 2.51
N ASP A 224 -17.73 22.11 2.33
CA ASP A 224 -18.77 23.01 2.86
C ASP A 224 -20.14 22.87 2.14
N ARG A 225 -20.19 22.11 1.04
CA ARG A 225 -21.47 21.80 0.35
C ARG A 225 -22.38 20.88 1.17
N ASP A 226 -21.79 20.04 2.03
CA ASP A 226 -22.52 19.10 2.88
C ASP A 226 -21.83 19.00 4.26
N PRO A 227 -21.91 20.07 5.08
CA PRO A 227 -21.13 20.19 6.31
C PRO A 227 -21.65 19.26 7.42
N LEU A 228 -22.85 18.70 7.31
CA LEU A 228 -23.44 17.77 8.28
C LEU A 228 -23.43 16.31 7.78
N GLY A 229 -23.16 16.08 6.50
CA GLY A 229 -23.09 14.73 5.91
C GLY A 229 -21.65 14.32 5.54
N ALA A 230 -21.41 14.02 4.27
CA ALA A 230 -20.13 13.51 3.79
C ALA A 230 -18.95 14.51 3.98
N GLY A 231 -19.21 15.83 4.02
CA GLY A 231 -18.23 16.87 4.28
C GLY A 231 -17.81 16.95 5.75
N TYR A 232 -18.66 16.52 6.69
CA TYR A 232 -18.41 16.59 8.14
C TYR A 232 -17.08 15.96 8.55
N GLN A 233 -16.83 14.74 8.09
CA GLN A 233 -15.60 14.02 8.41
C GLN A 233 -14.34 14.75 7.91
N ILE A 234 -14.40 15.34 6.72
CA ILE A 234 -13.29 16.12 6.14
C ILE A 234 -13.04 17.37 6.97
N ILE A 235 -14.10 18.08 7.35
CA ILE A 235 -14.01 19.29 8.18
C ILE A 235 -13.42 18.95 9.55
N GLN A 236 -13.94 17.93 10.22
CA GLN A 236 -13.44 17.48 11.53
C GLN A 236 -11.98 17.02 11.47
N SER A 237 -11.59 16.31 10.41
CA SER A 237 -10.20 15.92 10.19
C SER A 237 -9.28 17.14 10.02
N LYS A 238 -9.70 18.15 9.26
CA LYS A 238 -8.96 19.41 9.11
C LYS A 238 -8.82 20.15 10.44
N ILE A 239 -9.89 20.18 11.27
CA ILE A 239 -9.86 20.78 12.59
C ILE A 239 -8.91 20.01 13.51
N ALA A 240 -8.97 18.66 13.50
CA ALA A 240 -8.08 17.82 14.29
C ALA A 240 -6.61 18.07 13.97
N ILE A 241 -6.24 18.02 12.69
CA ILE A 241 -4.86 18.25 12.22
C ILE A 241 -4.43 19.69 12.48
N GLY A 242 -5.26 20.67 12.09
CA GLY A 242 -4.93 22.09 12.23
C GLY A 242 -4.79 22.55 13.68
N SER A 243 -5.64 22.03 14.58
CA SER A 243 -5.57 22.38 16.01
C SER A 243 -4.38 21.74 16.73
N GLY A 244 -3.77 20.69 16.16
CA GLY A 244 -2.56 20.06 16.71
C GLY A 244 -1.28 20.84 16.39
N GLY A 245 -1.23 21.62 15.32
CA GLY A 245 -0.01 22.30 14.87
C GLY A 245 1.15 21.31 14.65
N LEU A 246 2.39 21.77 14.86
CA LEU A 246 3.60 20.96 14.65
C LEU A 246 3.85 19.94 15.77
N PHE A 247 3.45 20.24 17.01
CA PHE A 247 3.80 19.44 18.20
C PHE A 247 2.61 18.65 18.77
N GLY A 248 1.43 18.77 18.16
CA GLY A 248 0.22 18.18 18.68
C GLY A 248 -0.33 18.91 19.90
N LYS A 249 -1.49 18.50 20.42
CA LYS A 249 -2.09 19.05 21.64
C LYS A 249 -1.48 18.51 22.94
N GLY A 250 -0.52 17.60 22.84
CA GLY A 250 0.07 16.90 23.97
C GLY A 250 -0.57 15.55 24.25
N PHE A 251 0.14 14.74 25.02
CA PHE A 251 -0.27 13.38 25.37
C PHE A 251 -1.58 13.42 26.19
N LEU A 252 -2.56 12.61 25.82
CA LEU A 252 -3.90 12.53 26.40
C LEU A 252 -4.77 13.80 26.25
N ASN A 253 -4.35 14.80 25.49
CA ASN A 253 -5.08 16.07 25.33
C ASN A 253 -5.81 16.21 23.99
N GLY A 254 -5.97 15.12 23.23
CA GLY A 254 -6.60 15.09 21.93
C GLY A 254 -8.14 15.20 22.01
N SER A 255 -8.69 16.44 22.01
CA SER A 255 -10.13 16.66 22.13
C SER A 255 -10.95 15.96 21.05
N GLN A 256 -10.47 15.88 19.82
CA GLN A 256 -11.18 15.24 18.71
C GLN A 256 -11.28 13.71 18.87
N SER A 257 -10.29 13.07 19.50
CA SER A 257 -10.30 11.64 19.79
C SER A 257 -11.26 11.30 20.93
N TYR A 258 -11.40 12.18 21.95
CA TYR A 258 -12.30 11.97 23.07
C TYR A 258 -13.77 12.12 22.72
N LEU A 259 -14.08 13.03 21.80
CA LEU A 259 -15.46 13.37 21.45
C LEU A 259 -16.03 12.49 20.32
N ASP A 260 -15.25 11.51 19.84
CA ASP A 260 -15.63 10.58 18.79
C ASP A 260 -16.20 11.24 17.52
N TYR A 261 -15.74 12.46 17.20
CA TYR A 261 -16.17 13.18 15.99
C TYR A 261 -15.75 12.50 14.69
N LEU A 262 -14.73 11.65 14.74
CA LEU A 262 -14.27 10.84 13.62
C LEU A 262 -14.59 9.37 13.90
N PRO A 263 -15.21 8.65 12.95
CA PRO A 263 -15.55 7.24 13.11
C PRO A 263 -14.31 6.35 13.28
N GLU A 264 -13.17 6.77 12.72
CA GLU A 264 -11.88 6.07 12.77
C GLU A 264 -10.85 6.97 13.45
N LYS A 265 -11.03 7.24 14.73
CA LYS A 265 -10.18 8.15 15.51
C LYS A 265 -8.73 7.73 15.66
N HIS A 266 -8.41 6.50 15.32
CA HIS A 266 -7.09 5.89 15.45
C HIS A 266 -6.24 5.94 14.16
N THR A 267 -6.75 6.51 13.09
CA THR A 267 -6.07 6.61 11.79
C THR A 267 -5.58 8.02 11.49
#